data_97df6829fdcbb67072838f03293937c7
#
_entry.id   97df6829fdcbb67072838f03293937c7
#
_cell.length_a   1.000
_cell.length_b   1.000
_cell.length_c   1.000
_cell.angle_alpha   90.00
_cell.angle_beta   90.00
_cell.angle_gamma   90.00
#
_symmetry.space_group_name_H-M   'P 1'
#
loop_
_entity.id
_entity.type
_entity.pdbx_description
1 polymer ?
#
loop_
_entity_poly.entity_id
_entity_poly.type
_entity_poly.pdbx_seq_one_letter_code
_entity_poly.pdbx_strand_id
1 'polypeptide(L)'
;MKRQVIGAAAVMAAFLASTPDASACTNLIAGKGATTDGSVMMTYSADSHNLYGYLHHSPAAVHPKGAMREIREWDTNKRLGSIPQVERTYNVVGNMNEHQVAIGESTWGGRHELADTTGNSVMDYGSLIYVALERARTA
;
A
#
# COMPACT_ATOMS: atom_id res chain seq x y z
N MET A 1 32.45 30.77 -20.58
CA MET A 1 31.70 29.52 -20.42
C MET A 1 31.96 28.76 -19.11
N LYS A 2 33.16 28.68 -18.54
CA LYS A 2 33.45 27.92 -17.29
C LYS A 2 32.75 28.44 -16.02
N ARG A 3 32.47 29.75 -15.92
CA ARG A 3 31.79 30.34 -14.72
C ARG A 3 30.29 30.03 -14.61
N GLN A 4 29.58 29.84 -15.72
CA GLN A 4 28.17 29.53 -15.72
C GLN A 4 27.89 28.06 -15.33
N VAL A 5 28.79 27.15 -15.66
CA VAL A 5 28.66 25.71 -15.29
C VAL A 5 28.82 25.50 -13.78
N ILE A 6 29.75 26.27 -13.17
CA ILE A 6 29.97 26.19 -11.70
C ILE A 6 28.73 26.70 -10.93
N GLY A 7 28.11 27.78 -11.42
CA GLY A 7 26.89 28.31 -10.81
C GLY A 7 25.72 27.34 -10.87
N ALA A 8 25.51 26.68 -12.00
CA ALA A 8 24.44 25.69 -12.16
C ALA A 8 24.66 24.42 -11.29
N ALA A 9 25.89 23.94 -11.20
CA ALA A 9 26.24 22.81 -10.35
C ALA A 9 26.06 23.12 -8.86
N ALA A 10 26.42 24.33 -8.42
CA ALA A 10 26.26 24.75 -7.02
C ALA A 10 24.77 24.91 -6.63
N VAL A 11 23.92 25.41 -7.53
CA VAL A 11 22.49 25.54 -7.31
C VAL A 11 21.86 24.15 -7.25
N MET A 12 22.24 23.21 -8.10
CA MET A 12 21.73 21.84 -8.09
C MET A 12 22.17 21.08 -6.84
N ALA A 13 23.42 21.29 -6.37
CA ALA A 13 23.90 20.71 -5.11
C ALA A 13 23.19 21.31 -3.88
N ALA A 14 22.82 22.58 -3.88
CA ALA A 14 22.07 23.20 -2.81
C ALA A 14 20.62 22.68 -2.73
N PHE A 15 19.99 22.37 -3.87
CA PHE A 15 18.66 21.73 -3.91
C PHE A 15 18.69 20.30 -3.38
N LEU A 16 19.76 19.55 -3.61
CA LEU A 16 19.91 18.18 -3.10
C LEU A 16 20.23 18.15 -1.59
N ALA A 17 20.84 19.20 -1.05
CA ALA A 17 21.19 19.29 0.37
C ALA A 17 20.03 19.77 1.28
N SER A 18 18.93 20.25 0.70
CA SER A 18 17.79 20.81 1.44
C SER A 18 16.50 19.97 1.35
N THR A 19 16.57 18.76 0.81
CA THR A 19 15.43 17.84 0.90
C THR A 19 15.32 17.36 2.35
N PRO A 20 14.25 17.69 3.09
CA PRO A 20 14.01 17.01 4.36
C PRO A 20 13.94 15.50 4.08
N ASP A 21 14.45 14.69 4.99
CA ASP A 21 14.31 13.23 4.91
C ASP A 21 12.84 12.90 4.69
N ALA A 22 12.47 12.66 3.44
CA ALA A 22 11.13 12.23 3.09
C ALA A 22 11.04 10.74 3.45
N SER A 23 10.64 10.48 4.70
CA SER A 23 10.25 9.14 5.12
C SER A 23 8.85 8.87 4.58
N ALA A 24 8.79 8.39 3.36
CA ALA A 24 7.54 8.03 2.69
C ALA A 24 7.76 6.81 1.81
N CYS A 25 6.74 5.96 1.71
CA CYS A 25 6.77 4.81 0.81
C CYS A 25 6.94 5.26 -0.65
N THR A 26 7.64 4.46 -1.45
CA THR A 26 7.89 4.75 -2.87
C THR A 26 7.06 3.83 -3.75
N ASN A 27 6.25 4.42 -4.62
CA ASN A 27 5.42 3.69 -5.58
C ASN A 27 5.70 4.16 -7.00
N LEU A 28 5.77 3.20 -7.93
CA LEU A 28 5.81 3.47 -9.37
C LEU A 28 4.63 2.74 -10.03
N ILE A 29 3.92 3.42 -10.91
CA ILE A 29 2.79 2.86 -11.64
C ILE A 29 3.00 3.12 -13.13
N ALA A 30 2.96 2.06 -13.94
CA ALA A 30 2.89 2.13 -15.39
C ALA A 30 1.51 1.66 -15.85
N GLY A 31 0.71 2.58 -16.36
CA GLY A 31 -0.62 2.28 -16.91
C GLY A 31 -0.55 1.68 -18.32
N LYS A 32 -1.69 1.22 -18.85
CA LYS A 32 -1.82 0.57 -20.16
C LYS A 32 -1.24 1.36 -21.34
N GLY A 33 -1.26 2.69 -21.26
CA GLY A 33 -0.68 3.54 -22.32
C GLY A 33 0.84 3.71 -22.25
N ALA A 34 1.47 3.25 -21.16
CA ALA A 34 2.92 3.34 -20.94
C ALA A 34 3.64 2.00 -21.11
N THR A 35 2.93 0.94 -21.49
CA THR A 35 3.46 -0.40 -21.70
C THR A 35 3.24 -0.84 -23.13
N THR A 36 4.11 -1.69 -23.67
CA THR A 36 4.04 -2.14 -25.06
C THR A 36 2.95 -3.17 -25.31
N ASP A 37 2.54 -3.89 -24.28
CA ASP A 37 1.55 -4.97 -24.32
C ASP A 37 0.21 -4.61 -23.65
N GLY A 38 0.07 -3.36 -23.18
CA GLY A 38 -1.13 -2.90 -22.48
C GLY A 38 -1.25 -3.43 -21.04
N SER A 39 -0.20 -4.02 -20.48
CA SER A 39 -0.18 -4.42 -19.07
C SER A 39 -0.17 -3.22 -18.14
N VAL A 40 -0.58 -3.43 -16.89
CA VAL A 40 -0.42 -2.47 -15.80
C VAL A 40 0.61 -3.04 -14.84
N MET A 41 1.61 -2.25 -14.51
CA MET A 41 2.64 -2.61 -13.54
C MET A 41 2.63 -1.62 -12.38
N MET A 42 2.79 -2.14 -11.19
CA MET A 42 2.93 -1.34 -9.98
C MET A 42 4.05 -1.90 -9.11
N THR A 43 4.88 -1.02 -8.59
CA THR A 43 5.81 -1.36 -7.51
C THR A 43 5.35 -0.68 -6.22
N TYR A 44 5.65 -1.32 -5.11
CA TYR A 44 5.40 -0.77 -3.78
C TYR A 44 6.60 -1.07 -2.88
N SER A 45 7.14 -0.04 -2.27
CA SER A 45 8.24 -0.15 -1.31
C SER A 45 7.86 0.59 -0.02
N ALA A 46 7.79 -0.14 1.08
CA ALA A 46 7.68 0.46 2.40
C ALA A 46 9.07 0.88 2.89
N ASP A 47 9.30 2.19 2.96
CA ASP A 47 10.59 2.74 3.40
C ASP A 47 10.65 2.68 4.94
N SER A 48 11.07 1.54 5.48
CA SER A 48 11.14 1.27 6.91
C SER A 48 12.41 0.52 7.27
N HIS A 49 12.97 0.83 8.44
CA HIS A 49 14.11 0.11 8.99
C HIS A 49 13.74 -1.18 9.72
N ASN A 50 12.47 -1.35 10.09
CA ASN A 50 12.00 -2.42 10.97
C ASN A 50 10.95 -3.34 10.35
N LEU A 51 10.44 -3.02 9.15
CA LEU A 51 9.43 -3.81 8.47
C LEU A 51 10.08 -4.66 7.38
N TYR A 52 10.23 -5.95 7.65
CA TYR A 52 10.72 -6.91 6.67
C TYR A 52 9.55 -7.50 5.93
N GLY A 53 9.50 -7.27 4.61
CA GLY A 53 8.44 -7.78 3.75
C GLY A 53 8.48 -9.32 3.66
N TYR A 54 7.33 -9.92 3.48
CA TYR A 54 7.15 -11.32 3.11
C TYR A 54 6.13 -11.41 1.98
N LEU A 55 6.17 -12.50 1.24
CA LEU A 55 5.16 -12.74 0.21
C LEU A 55 3.86 -13.16 0.88
N HIS A 56 2.89 -12.24 0.92
CA HIS A 56 1.54 -12.55 1.38
C HIS A 56 0.82 -13.44 0.36
N HIS A 57 0.15 -14.47 0.84
CA HIS A 57 -0.74 -15.31 0.03
C HIS A 57 -2.01 -15.63 0.81
N SER A 58 -3.14 -15.23 0.26
CA SER A 58 -4.47 -15.59 0.74
C SER A 58 -5.19 -16.35 -0.37
N PRO A 59 -5.39 -17.66 -0.26
CA PRO A 59 -6.06 -18.45 -1.30
C PRO A 59 -7.53 -18.09 -1.42
N ALA A 60 -8.09 -18.20 -2.63
CA ALA A 60 -9.53 -18.08 -2.83
C ALA A 60 -10.28 -19.12 -1.99
N ALA A 61 -11.40 -18.70 -1.42
CA ALA A 61 -12.20 -19.58 -0.56
C ALA A 61 -13.72 -19.29 -0.67
N VAL A 62 -14.52 -20.28 -0.28
CA VAL A 62 -15.96 -20.14 -0.07
C VAL A 62 -16.23 -20.24 1.42
N HIS A 63 -16.97 -19.30 1.95
CA HIS A 63 -17.25 -19.18 3.36
C HIS A 63 -18.73 -19.45 3.65
N PRO A 64 -19.07 -20.06 4.77
CA PRO A 64 -20.47 -20.31 5.14
C PRO A 64 -21.18 -18.98 5.42
N LYS A 65 -22.51 -18.99 5.23
CA LYS A 65 -23.35 -17.83 5.56
C LYS A 65 -23.20 -17.44 7.03
N GLY A 66 -22.99 -16.15 7.28
CA GLY A 66 -22.79 -15.63 8.62
C GLY A 66 -21.39 -15.79 9.18
N ALA A 67 -20.43 -16.26 8.37
CA ALA A 67 -19.03 -16.30 8.77
C ALA A 67 -18.53 -14.90 9.12
N MET A 68 -17.61 -14.83 10.07
CA MET A 68 -16.93 -13.61 10.48
C MET A 68 -15.45 -13.73 10.13
N ARG A 69 -14.89 -12.65 9.60
CA ARG A 69 -13.46 -12.52 9.41
C ARG A 69 -12.86 -11.79 10.60
N GLU A 70 -11.94 -12.42 11.29
CA GLU A 70 -11.14 -11.74 12.30
C GLU A 70 -10.16 -10.79 11.63
N ILE A 71 -10.06 -9.58 12.17
CA ILE A 71 -9.10 -8.57 11.75
C ILE A 71 -8.00 -8.49 12.79
N ARG A 72 -6.77 -8.58 12.30
CA ARG A 72 -5.57 -8.44 13.09
C ARG A 72 -4.71 -7.34 12.52
N GLU A 73 -4.06 -6.59 13.39
CA GLU A 73 -3.05 -5.61 13.03
C GLU A 73 -1.91 -6.32 12.28
N TRP A 74 -1.57 -5.83 11.12
CA TRP A 74 -0.75 -6.58 10.17
C TRP A 74 0.71 -6.76 10.62
N ASP A 75 1.25 -5.85 11.45
CA ASP A 75 2.63 -5.88 11.94
C ASP A 75 2.77 -6.58 13.30
N THR A 76 1.84 -6.36 14.23
CA THR A 76 1.89 -6.92 15.59
C THR A 76 1.08 -8.19 15.76
N ASN A 77 0.20 -8.52 14.80
CA ASN A 77 -0.79 -9.60 14.88
C ASN A 77 -1.80 -9.45 16.04
N LYS A 78 -1.89 -8.26 16.63
CA LYS A 78 -2.88 -7.96 17.65
C LYS A 78 -4.29 -8.02 17.07
N ARG A 79 -5.21 -8.68 17.77
CA ARG A 79 -6.62 -8.73 17.35
C ARG A 79 -7.26 -7.34 17.51
N LEU A 80 -7.82 -6.81 16.43
CA LEU A 80 -8.54 -5.53 16.40
C LEU A 80 -10.05 -5.72 16.50
N GLY A 81 -10.58 -6.75 15.86
CA GLY A 81 -12.01 -6.98 15.84
C GLY A 81 -12.43 -8.07 14.85
N SER A 82 -13.67 -8.04 14.40
CA SER A 82 -14.19 -8.93 13.36
C SER A 82 -15.19 -8.19 12.50
N ILE A 83 -15.22 -8.53 11.22
CA ILE A 83 -16.17 -8.00 10.23
C ILE A 83 -16.94 -9.17 9.59
N PRO A 84 -18.14 -8.94 9.02
CA PRO A 84 -18.82 -9.96 8.23
C PRO A 84 -17.95 -10.46 7.08
N GLN A 85 -17.84 -11.77 6.93
CA GLN A 85 -17.13 -12.37 5.81
C GLN A 85 -18.07 -12.48 4.60
N VAL A 86 -17.54 -12.21 3.41
CA VAL A 86 -18.25 -12.46 2.16
C VAL A 86 -18.28 -13.95 1.86
N GLU A 87 -19.29 -14.40 1.09
CA GLU A 87 -19.44 -15.81 0.73
C GLU A 87 -18.24 -16.34 -0.06
N ARG A 88 -17.64 -15.51 -0.92
CA ARG A 88 -16.47 -15.88 -1.71
C ARG A 88 -15.39 -14.83 -1.59
N THR A 89 -14.16 -15.27 -1.32
CA THR A 89 -12.96 -14.46 -1.39
C THR A 89 -12.11 -14.87 -2.59
N TYR A 90 -11.34 -13.91 -3.13
CA TYR A 90 -10.44 -14.11 -4.26
C TYR A 90 -9.04 -14.47 -3.79
N ASN A 91 -8.30 -15.14 -4.67
CA ASN A 91 -6.89 -15.41 -4.44
C ASN A 91 -6.08 -14.12 -4.51
N VAL A 92 -5.25 -13.90 -3.49
CA VAL A 92 -4.37 -12.72 -3.37
C VAL A 92 -2.94 -13.20 -3.23
N VAL A 93 -2.04 -12.65 -4.04
CA VAL A 93 -0.60 -12.87 -3.95
C VAL A 93 0.09 -11.50 -3.87
N GLY A 94 0.82 -11.27 -2.80
CA GLY A 94 1.36 -9.94 -2.51
C GLY A 94 0.24 -8.91 -2.47
N ASN A 95 0.38 -7.84 -3.24
CA ASN A 95 -0.59 -6.74 -3.31
C ASN A 95 -1.48 -6.79 -4.56
N MET A 96 -1.72 -7.98 -5.12
CA MET A 96 -2.57 -8.18 -6.31
C MET A 96 -3.48 -9.40 -6.14
N ASN A 97 -4.70 -9.32 -6.66
CA ASN A 97 -5.62 -10.46 -6.66
C ASN A 97 -5.73 -11.12 -8.07
N GLU A 98 -6.45 -12.24 -8.16
CA GLU A 98 -6.66 -13.01 -9.39
C GLU A 98 -7.40 -12.24 -10.50
N HIS A 99 -8.08 -11.14 -10.17
CA HIS A 99 -8.70 -10.23 -11.13
C HIS A 99 -7.79 -9.08 -11.56
N GLN A 100 -6.49 -9.13 -11.20
CA GLN A 100 -5.49 -8.11 -11.51
C GLN A 100 -5.79 -6.75 -10.85
N VAL A 101 -6.55 -6.72 -9.79
CA VAL A 101 -6.67 -5.55 -8.93
C VAL A 101 -5.44 -5.51 -8.05
N ALA A 102 -4.72 -4.39 -8.06
CA ALA A 102 -3.54 -4.17 -7.26
C ALA A 102 -3.71 -2.92 -6.39
N ILE A 103 -3.24 -2.97 -5.16
CA ILE A 103 -3.30 -1.87 -4.21
C ILE A 103 -1.90 -1.66 -3.61
N GLY A 104 -1.35 -0.47 -3.81
CA GLY A 104 -0.20 0.04 -3.08
C GLY A 104 -0.65 1.16 -2.16
N GLU A 105 0.18 1.52 -1.19
CA GLU A 105 -0.09 2.64 -0.32
C GLU A 105 1.12 3.58 -0.27
N SER A 106 0.89 4.82 0.15
CA SER A 106 1.94 5.77 0.47
C SER A 106 1.50 6.54 1.70
N THR A 107 2.32 6.51 2.73
CA THR A 107 2.00 7.15 4.00
C THR A 107 2.33 8.62 3.94
N TRP A 108 1.39 9.46 4.31
CA TRP A 108 1.62 10.89 4.55
C TRP A 108 0.82 11.36 5.78
N GLY A 109 1.19 12.51 6.34
CA GLY A 109 0.39 13.18 7.35
C GLY A 109 -0.94 13.66 6.75
N GLY A 110 -2.06 13.21 7.29
CA GLY A 110 -3.40 13.66 6.93
C GLY A 110 -3.87 14.85 7.78
N ARG A 111 -5.16 15.17 7.66
CA ARG A 111 -5.81 16.13 8.54
C ARG A 111 -5.97 15.54 9.94
N HIS A 112 -5.54 16.29 10.96
CA HIS A 112 -5.62 15.84 12.36
C HIS A 112 -7.06 15.54 12.81
N GLU A 113 -8.03 16.31 12.32
CA GLU A 113 -9.45 16.13 12.66
C GLU A 113 -10.07 14.84 12.08
N LEU A 114 -9.40 14.19 11.14
CA LEU A 114 -9.80 12.89 10.59
C LEU A 114 -9.07 11.71 11.26
N ALA A 115 -8.12 11.98 12.14
CA ALA A 115 -7.44 10.92 12.87
C ALA A 115 -8.38 10.30 13.92
N ASP A 116 -8.52 8.98 13.90
CA ASP A 116 -9.22 8.28 14.98
C ASP A 116 -8.34 8.23 16.22
N THR A 117 -8.66 9.06 17.19
CA THR A 117 -7.99 9.10 18.49
C THR A 117 -8.70 8.25 19.55
N THR A 118 -9.83 7.63 19.21
CA THR A 118 -10.64 6.87 20.17
C THR A 118 -10.12 5.45 20.38
N GLY A 119 -9.30 4.93 19.49
CA GLY A 119 -8.79 3.57 19.52
C GLY A 119 -9.87 2.50 19.24
N ASN A 120 -11.01 2.89 18.66
CA ASN A 120 -12.11 2.00 18.34
C ASN A 120 -12.04 1.46 16.90
N SER A 121 -11.01 1.80 16.15
CA SER A 121 -10.80 1.27 14.80
C SER A 121 -10.64 -0.24 14.83
N VAL A 122 -11.44 -0.93 14.03
CA VAL A 122 -11.39 -2.39 13.89
C VAL A 122 -10.52 -2.84 12.73
N MET A 123 -9.90 -1.91 12.02
CA MET A 123 -9.11 -2.18 10.82
C MET A 123 -7.97 -1.18 10.71
N ASP A 124 -6.77 -1.67 10.48
CA ASP A 124 -5.61 -0.88 10.10
C ASP A 124 -5.48 -0.77 8.57
N TYR A 125 -4.53 0.03 8.08
CA TYR A 125 -4.34 0.23 6.64
C TYR A 125 -3.90 -1.05 5.92
N GLY A 126 -3.05 -1.88 6.52
CA GLY A 126 -2.59 -3.13 5.94
C GLY A 126 -3.73 -4.15 5.82
N SER A 127 -4.54 -4.32 6.87
CA SER A 127 -5.73 -5.16 6.83
C SER A 127 -6.74 -4.67 5.80
N LEU A 128 -6.90 -3.35 5.63
CA LEU A 128 -7.81 -2.78 4.64
C LEU A 128 -7.40 -3.18 3.22
N ILE A 129 -6.12 -3.14 2.89
CA ILE A 129 -5.60 -3.55 1.58
C ILE A 129 -6.01 -4.99 1.28
N TYR A 130 -5.73 -5.92 2.19
CA TYR A 130 -6.03 -7.35 1.96
C TYR A 130 -7.52 -7.64 1.95
N VAL A 131 -8.31 -7.01 2.82
CA VAL A 131 -9.77 -7.13 2.80
C VAL A 131 -10.35 -6.63 1.48
N ALA A 132 -9.84 -5.54 0.93
CA ALA A 132 -10.26 -5.03 -0.36
C ALA A 132 -9.86 -5.98 -1.51
N LEU A 133 -8.62 -6.45 -1.53
CA LEU A 133 -8.11 -7.36 -2.58
C LEU A 133 -8.85 -8.70 -2.59
N GLU A 134 -9.24 -9.24 -1.43
CA GLU A 134 -10.00 -10.48 -1.36
C GLU A 134 -11.44 -10.35 -1.88
N ARG A 135 -11.96 -9.14 -2.10
CA ARG A 135 -13.38 -8.87 -2.40
C ARG A 135 -13.61 -8.08 -3.68
N ALA A 136 -12.63 -7.30 -4.14
CA ALA A 136 -12.78 -6.42 -5.29
C ALA A 136 -12.48 -7.18 -6.61
N ARG A 137 -13.32 -6.96 -7.63
CA ARG A 137 -13.09 -7.44 -9.01
C ARG A 137 -12.59 -6.33 -9.93
N THR A 138 -12.77 -5.09 -9.54
CA THR A 138 -12.34 -3.90 -10.29
C THR A 138 -11.88 -2.84 -9.30
N ALA A 139 -11.04 -1.92 -9.76
CA ALA A 139 -10.64 -0.73 -9.02
C ALA A 139 -11.81 0.27 -8.93
#